data_fbcbd8953bd1bbf0bd6f9a1276d42ca8
#
_entry.id   fbcbd8953bd1bbf0bd6f9a1276d42ca8
#
_cell.length_a   1.000
_cell.length_b   1.000
_cell.length_c   1.000
_cell.angle_alpha   90.00
_cell.angle_beta   90.00
_cell.angle_gamma   90.00
#
_symmetry.space_group_name_H-M   'P 1'
#
loop_
_entity.id
_entity.type
_entity.pdbx_description
1 polymer ?
#
loop_
_entity_poly.entity_id
_entity_poly.type
_entity_poly.pdbx_seq_one_letter_code
_entity_poly.pdbx_strand_id
1 'polypeptide(L)'
;RQCPFCNDIEIVAIRKSAYLLELSDLIGQWKKIKGDVACKYTARLHPTGIQIDIFFATPKNWGSIFLIRTGSADFSKRIAQAWSKRGYYSNGGVLYRKQISCQGAELGDPVYIREEKDLFDLLKIPWVEPELRV
;
A
#
# COMPACT_ATOMS: atom_id res chain seq x y z
N ARG A 1 9.85 2.34 -10.39
CA ARG A 1 9.64 1.82 -11.75
C ARG A 1 9.94 2.94 -12.76
N GLN A 2 10.88 2.73 -13.66
CA GLN A 2 11.20 3.69 -14.70
C GLN A 2 10.13 3.64 -15.81
N CYS A 3 9.16 4.54 -15.75
CA CYS A 3 8.13 4.70 -16.77
C CYS A 3 8.35 6.05 -17.46
N PRO A 4 8.54 6.08 -18.78
CA PRO A 4 8.80 7.33 -19.50
C PRO A 4 7.58 8.27 -19.54
N PHE A 5 6.37 7.72 -19.33
CA PHE A 5 5.13 8.49 -19.28
C PHE A 5 4.33 8.06 -18.05
N CYS A 6 4.12 8.97 -17.12
CA CYS A 6 3.31 8.75 -15.93
C CYS A 6 2.11 9.69 -15.96
N ASN A 7 0.91 9.14 -15.78
CA ASN A 7 -0.32 9.93 -15.64
C ASN A 7 -0.52 10.42 -14.21
N ASP A 8 0.11 9.77 -13.26
CA ASP A 8 0.00 10.03 -11.83
C ASP A 8 1.31 9.73 -11.10
N ILE A 9 1.42 10.27 -9.90
CA ILE A 9 2.52 9.97 -8.97
C ILE A 9 1.91 9.29 -7.75
N GLU A 10 2.32 8.06 -7.49
CA GLU A 10 1.96 7.35 -6.27
C GLU A 10 3.04 7.53 -5.20
N ILE A 11 2.63 7.97 -4.01
CA ILE A 11 3.49 8.15 -2.84
C ILE A 11 2.98 7.25 -1.72
N VAL A 12 3.86 6.48 -1.11
CA VAL A 12 3.57 5.80 0.16
C VAL A 12 4.27 6.58 1.27
N ALA A 13 3.54 6.93 2.31
CA ALA A 13 4.04 7.75 3.40
C ALA A 13 3.61 7.21 4.78
N ILE A 14 4.48 7.37 5.78
CA ILE A 14 4.12 7.15 7.18
C ILE A 14 3.85 8.51 7.82
N ARG A 15 2.62 8.70 8.29
CA ARG A 15 2.25 9.93 8.99
C ARG A 15 2.92 9.98 10.36
N LYS A 16 3.54 11.12 10.66
CA LYS A 16 3.98 11.46 12.01
C LYS A 16 2.98 12.46 12.60
N SER A 17 2.42 12.17 13.76
CA SER A 17 1.40 13.00 14.40
C SER A 17 1.84 14.45 14.60
N ALA A 18 3.13 14.67 14.87
CA ALA A 18 3.69 16.01 15.05
C ALA A 18 3.62 16.91 13.80
N TYR A 19 3.45 16.34 12.60
CA TYR A 19 3.46 17.07 11.31
C TYR A 19 2.16 16.93 10.52
N LEU A 20 1.07 16.53 11.18
CA LEU A 20 -0.21 16.33 10.48
C LEU A 20 -0.82 17.65 9.99
N LEU A 21 -0.66 18.74 10.71
CA LEU A 21 -1.17 20.06 10.32
C LEU A 21 -0.41 20.57 9.11
N GLU A 22 0.91 20.56 9.14
CA GLU A 22 1.75 21.00 8.03
C GLU A 22 1.51 20.16 6.77
N LEU A 23 1.32 18.84 6.91
CA LEU A 23 0.97 17.98 5.80
C LEU A 23 -0.40 18.32 5.25
N SER A 24 -1.38 18.58 6.12
CA SER A 24 -2.73 18.98 5.73
C SER A 24 -2.73 20.31 4.98
N ASP A 25 -1.96 21.28 5.46
CA ASP A 25 -1.83 22.60 4.83
C ASP A 25 -1.13 22.50 3.47
N LEU A 26 -0.05 21.70 3.39
CA LEU A 26 0.69 21.49 2.15
C LEU A 26 -0.20 20.90 1.05
N ILE A 27 -0.85 19.77 1.33
CA ILE A 27 -1.68 19.10 0.31
C ILE A 27 -3.05 19.76 0.16
N GLY A 28 -3.50 20.56 1.14
CA GLY A 28 -4.73 21.35 1.09
C GLY A 28 -4.72 22.42 0.00
N GLN A 29 -3.51 22.87 -0.43
CA GLN A 29 -3.34 23.79 -1.54
C GLN A 29 -3.68 23.16 -2.89
N TRP A 30 -3.74 21.83 -2.99
CA TRP A 30 -4.02 21.10 -4.20
C TRP A 30 -5.50 20.71 -4.28
N LYS A 31 -6.05 20.71 -5.49
CA LYS A 31 -7.44 20.34 -5.70
C LYS A 31 -7.69 18.91 -5.24
N LYS A 32 -8.62 18.77 -4.28
CA LYS A 32 -9.03 17.46 -3.76
C LYS A 32 -9.80 16.67 -4.82
N ILE A 33 -9.37 15.45 -5.09
CA ILE A 33 -10.09 14.47 -5.91
C ILE A 33 -10.80 13.48 -4.98
N LYS A 34 -10.08 12.88 -4.02
CA LYS A 34 -10.64 11.85 -3.14
C LYS A 34 -9.86 11.74 -1.82
N GLY A 35 -10.54 11.27 -0.78
CA GLY A 35 -9.92 10.98 0.52
C GLY A 35 -9.42 12.23 1.24
N ASP A 36 -8.70 12.02 2.34
CA ASP A 36 -8.09 13.11 3.14
C ASP A 36 -6.87 12.61 3.91
N VAL A 37 -6.12 13.53 4.56
CA VAL A 37 -4.96 13.22 5.39
C VAL A 37 -5.34 12.28 6.55
N ALA A 38 -6.53 12.42 7.10
CA ALA A 38 -7.04 11.52 8.14
C ALA A 38 -7.39 10.11 7.62
N CYS A 39 -7.59 9.96 6.31
CA CYS A 39 -7.92 8.68 5.67
C CYS A 39 -6.66 7.85 5.39
N LYS A 40 -6.84 6.58 5.00
CA LYS A 40 -5.75 5.71 4.55
C LYS A 40 -5.16 6.12 3.20
N TYR A 41 -5.83 6.99 2.47
CA TYR A 41 -5.51 7.40 1.11
C TYR A 41 -6.08 8.78 0.82
N THR A 42 -5.36 9.58 0.04
CA THR A 42 -5.87 10.82 -0.56
C THR A 42 -5.33 10.98 -1.98
N ALA A 43 -6.19 11.45 -2.89
CA ALA A 43 -5.83 11.84 -4.25
C ALA A 43 -5.98 13.35 -4.40
N ARG A 44 -4.98 14.00 -4.96
CA ARG A 44 -4.92 15.44 -5.19
C ARG A 44 -4.49 15.74 -6.62
N LEU A 45 -4.99 16.83 -7.18
CA LEU A 45 -4.53 17.36 -8.46
C LEU A 45 -3.58 18.52 -8.18
N HIS A 46 -2.31 18.32 -8.52
CA HIS A 46 -1.30 19.38 -8.44
C HIS A 46 -1.59 20.48 -9.46
N PRO A 47 -1.22 21.76 -9.23
CA PRO A 47 -1.44 22.84 -10.19
C PRO A 47 -0.85 22.61 -11.58
N THR A 48 0.16 21.76 -11.70
CA THR A 48 0.76 21.33 -13.00
C THR A 48 -0.11 20.34 -13.79
N GLY A 49 -1.28 19.93 -13.24
CA GLY A 49 -2.17 18.97 -13.89
C GLY A 49 -1.85 17.50 -13.59
N ILE A 50 -0.83 17.22 -12.77
CA ILE A 50 -0.46 15.85 -12.39
C ILE A 50 -1.28 15.41 -11.18
N GLN A 51 -1.89 14.24 -11.25
CA GLN A 51 -2.54 13.62 -10.10
C GLN A 51 -1.47 13.04 -9.16
N ILE A 52 -1.64 13.30 -7.88
CA ILE A 52 -0.78 12.74 -6.81
C ILE A 52 -1.66 11.91 -5.88
N ASP A 53 -1.34 10.64 -5.80
CA ASP A 53 -1.98 9.65 -4.95
C ASP A 53 -1.10 9.35 -3.75
N ILE A 54 -1.59 9.63 -2.54
CA ILE A 54 -0.83 9.43 -1.30
C ILE A 54 -1.49 8.31 -0.50
N PHE A 55 -0.78 7.23 -0.30
CA PHE A 55 -1.17 6.08 0.51
C PHE A 55 -0.49 6.15 1.86
N PHE A 56 -1.28 6.17 2.93
CA PHE A 56 -0.73 6.25 4.28
C PHE A 56 -0.54 4.86 4.87
N ALA A 57 0.71 4.54 5.14
CA ALA A 57 1.14 3.32 5.81
C ALA A 57 1.47 3.57 7.30
N THR A 58 1.67 2.49 8.01
CA THR A 58 2.28 2.44 9.33
C THR A 58 3.59 1.65 9.26
N PRO A 59 4.49 1.74 10.25
CA PRO A 59 5.68 0.90 10.27
C PRO A 59 5.40 -0.61 10.21
N LYS A 60 4.17 -1.02 10.56
CA LYS A 60 3.77 -2.44 10.61
C LYS A 60 3.30 -2.99 9.26
N ASN A 61 2.87 -2.12 8.34
CA ASN A 61 2.33 -2.52 7.04
C ASN A 61 3.00 -1.80 5.86
N TRP A 62 4.09 -1.08 6.13
CA TRP A 62 4.83 -0.34 5.11
C TRP A 62 5.21 -1.22 3.92
N GLY A 63 5.86 -2.36 4.19
CA GLY A 63 6.36 -3.24 3.12
C GLY A 63 5.24 -3.78 2.23
N SER A 64 4.09 -4.14 2.79
CA SER A 64 2.97 -4.64 1.99
C SER A 64 2.34 -3.55 1.12
N ILE A 65 2.15 -2.34 1.66
CA ILE A 65 1.58 -1.23 0.91
C ILE A 65 2.56 -0.78 -0.17
N PHE A 66 3.84 -0.61 0.18
CA PHE A 66 4.86 -0.16 -0.76
C PHE A 66 5.05 -1.15 -1.91
N LEU A 67 5.09 -2.46 -1.63
CA LEU A 67 5.20 -3.49 -2.67
C LEU A 67 4.04 -3.44 -3.67
N ILE A 68 2.81 -3.32 -3.17
CA ILE A 68 1.62 -3.25 -4.03
C ILE A 68 1.62 -1.99 -4.90
N ARG A 69 2.26 -0.90 -4.44
CA ARG A 69 2.29 0.37 -5.17
C ARG A 69 3.49 0.51 -6.11
N THR A 70 4.55 -0.28 -5.92
CA THR A 70 5.73 -0.25 -6.80
C THR A 70 5.62 -1.14 -8.05
N GLY A 71 4.74 -2.13 -8.06
CA GLY A 71 4.51 -3.01 -9.19
C GLY A 71 3.45 -2.52 -10.17
N SER A 72 3.35 -3.21 -11.31
CA SER A 72 2.20 -3.07 -12.21
C SER A 72 0.92 -3.61 -11.54
N ALA A 73 -0.24 -3.28 -12.12
CA ALA A 73 -1.52 -3.83 -11.66
C ALA A 73 -1.52 -5.37 -11.69
N ASP A 74 -0.90 -5.98 -12.70
CA ASP A 74 -0.86 -7.43 -12.82
C ASP A 74 0.12 -8.05 -11.83
N PHE A 75 1.26 -7.43 -11.58
CA PHE A 75 2.16 -7.85 -10.51
C PHE A 75 1.45 -7.81 -9.15
N SER A 76 0.78 -6.71 -8.83
CA SER A 76 0.05 -6.54 -7.57
C SER A 76 -1.06 -7.56 -7.39
N LYS A 77 -1.79 -7.90 -8.48
CA LYS A 77 -2.79 -8.99 -8.48
C LYS A 77 -2.15 -10.35 -8.20
N ARG A 78 -0.99 -10.65 -8.83
CA ARG A 78 -0.26 -11.92 -8.57
C ARG A 78 0.17 -12.04 -7.11
N ILE A 79 0.68 -10.96 -6.52
CA ILE A 79 1.03 -10.92 -5.09
C ILE A 79 -0.21 -11.14 -4.22
N ALA A 80 -1.31 -10.46 -4.51
CA ALA A 80 -2.58 -10.63 -3.77
C ALA A 80 -3.13 -12.06 -3.87
N GLN A 81 -3.04 -12.69 -5.03
CA GLN A 81 -3.40 -14.09 -5.21
C GLN A 81 -2.45 -15.03 -4.44
N ALA A 82 -1.15 -14.72 -4.42
CA ALA A 82 -0.17 -15.53 -3.73
C ALA A 82 -0.41 -15.55 -2.22
N TRP A 83 -0.69 -14.41 -1.59
CA TRP A 83 -1.02 -14.40 -0.16
C TRP A 83 -2.37 -15.08 0.13
N SER A 84 -3.37 -14.88 -0.73
CA SER A 84 -4.67 -15.54 -0.56
C SER A 84 -4.55 -17.06 -0.63
N LYS A 85 -3.79 -17.61 -1.58
CA LYS A 85 -3.51 -19.05 -1.71
C LYS A 85 -2.78 -19.62 -0.49
N ARG A 86 -2.00 -18.80 0.23
CA ARG A 86 -1.29 -19.19 1.46
C ARG A 86 -2.09 -18.97 2.74
N GLY A 87 -3.38 -18.67 2.61
CA GLY A 87 -4.27 -18.51 3.75
C GLY A 87 -4.14 -17.16 4.44
N TYR A 88 -3.70 -16.12 3.73
CA TYR A 88 -3.72 -14.74 4.23
C TYR A 88 -4.81 -13.94 3.53
N TYR A 89 -5.26 -12.89 4.18
CA TYR A 89 -6.08 -11.85 3.56
C TYR A 89 -5.64 -10.48 4.07
N SER A 90 -5.90 -9.44 3.31
CA SER A 90 -5.54 -8.07 3.65
C SER A 90 -6.75 -7.28 4.13
N ASN A 91 -6.60 -6.61 5.27
CA ASN A 91 -7.54 -5.61 5.74
C ASN A 91 -6.78 -4.33 6.08
N GLY A 92 -7.05 -3.26 5.32
CA GLY A 92 -6.40 -1.98 5.52
C GLY A 92 -4.88 -1.99 5.33
N GLY A 93 -4.35 -2.88 4.46
CA GLY A 93 -2.91 -3.02 4.21
C GLY A 93 -2.18 -3.90 5.24
N VAL A 94 -2.86 -4.38 6.27
CA VAL A 94 -2.34 -5.38 7.20
C VAL A 94 -2.77 -6.75 6.73
N LEU A 95 -1.85 -7.71 6.70
CA LEU A 95 -2.17 -9.10 6.42
C LEU A 95 -2.61 -9.82 7.71
N TYR A 96 -3.59 -10.68 7.57
CA TYR A 96 -4.10 -11.52 8.64
C TYR A 96 -4.11 -12.97 8.19
N ARG A 97 -3.81 -13.88 9.09
CA ARG A 97 -3.97 -15.31 8.84
C ARG A 97 -5.46 -15.65 8.83
N LYS A 98 -5.92 -16.39 7.83
CA LYS A 98 -7.29 -16.92 7.84
C LYS A 98 -7.37 -18.01 8.90
N GLN A 99 -8.28 -17.86 9.84
CA GLN A 99 -8.65 -18.93 10.79
C GLN A 99 -10.06 -19.41 10.46
N ILE A 100 -10.24 -20.71 10.42
CA ILE A 100 -11.55 -21.33 10.26
C ILE A 100 -11.97 -21.81 11.66
N SER A 101 -12.95 -21.17 12.26
CA SER A 101 -13.60 -21.61 13.48
C SER A 101 -14.91 -22.33 13.18
N CYS A 102 -15.47 -23.00 14.16
CA CYS A 102 -16.79 -23.62 14.05
C CYS A 102 -17.93 -22.63 13.74
N GLN A 103 -17.66 -21.32 13.89
CA GLN A 103 -18.61 -20.23 13.64
C GLN A 103 -18.39 -19.51 12.31
N GLY A 104 -17.39 -19.94 11.51
CA GLY A 104 -17.04 -19.33 10.23
C GLY A 104 -15.58 -18.86 10.13
N ALA A 105 -15.29 -18.07 9.11
CA ALA A 105 -13.95 -17.50 8.93
C ALA A 105 -13.75 -16.30 9.87
N GLU A 106 -12.79 -16.40 10.77
CA GLU A 106 -12.40 -15.34 11.70
C GLU A 106 -11.08 -14.69 11.31
N LEU A 107 -10.90 -13.46 11.80
CA LEU A 107 -9.63 -12.72 11.73
C LEU A 107 -8.62 -13.42 12.66
N GLY A 108 -7.61 -14.05 12.06
CA GLY A 108 -6.47 -14.53 12.80
C GLY A 108 -5.52 -13.40 13.20
N ASP A 109 -4.35 -13.77 13.72
CA ASP A 109 -3.35 -12.81 14.13
C ASP A 109 -2.84 -11.95 12.96
N PRO A 110 -2.57 -10.66 13.19
CA PRO A 110 -1.98 -9.79 12.19
C PRO A 110 -0.53 -10.20 11.89
N VAL A 111 -0.17 -10.19 10.62
CA VAL A 111 1.20 -10.40 10.15
C VAL A 111 1.76 -9.06 9.73
N TYR A 112 2.81 -8.59 10.41
CA TYR A 112 3.42 -7.32 10.13
C TYR A 112 4.48 -7.46 9.04
N ILE A 113 4.35 -6.66 8.00
CA ILE A 113 5.25 -6.59 6.85
C ILE A 113 5.92 -5.21 6.89
N ARG A 114 7.10 -5.16 7.49
CA ARG A 114 7.83 -3.90 7.70
C ARG A 114 8.59 -3.47 6.46
N GLU A 115 9.15 -4.46 5.76
CA GLU A 115 9.91 -4.26 4.51
C GLU A 115 9.29 -5.10 3.39
N GLU A 116 9.49 -4.71 2.15
CA GLU A 116 8.98 -5.47 1.01
C GLU A 116 9.50 -6.92 1.02
N LYS A 117 10.76 -7.11 1.41
CA LYS A 117 11.40 -8.41 1.50
C LYS A 117 10.67 -9.37 2.43
N ASP A 118 10.13 -8.85 3.55
CA ASP A 118 9.36 -9.68 4.51
C ASP A 118 8.17 -10.36 3.82
N LEU A 119 7.56 -9.68 2.84
CA LEU A 119 6.42 -10.24 2.11
C LEU A 119 6.88 -11.33 1.12
N PHE A 120 7.99 -11.13 0.42
CA PHE A 120 8.56 -12.17 -0.45
C PHE A 120 8.93 -13.41 0.35
N ASP A 121 9.57 -13.24 1.52
CA ASP A 121 9.96 -14.34 2.41
C ASP A 121 8.72 -15.06 2.97
N LEU A 122 7.70 -14.33 3.42
CA LEU A 122 6.42 -14.88 3.87
C LEU A 122 5.75 -15.73 2.79
N LEU A 123 5.77 -15.22 1.55
CA LEU A 123 5.17 -15.88 0.40
C LEU A 123 6.08 -16.95 -0.22
N LYS A 124 7.31 -17.11 0.27
CA LYS A 124 8.31 -18.05 -0.28
C LYS A 124 8.44 -17.92 -1.81
N ILE A 125 8.52 -16.69 -2.28
CA ILE A 125 8.74 -16.37 -3.70
C ILE A 125 10.05 -15.61 -3.84
N PRO A 126 10.76 -15.74 -4.98
CA PRO A 126 11.98 -14.99 -5.23
C PRO A 126 11.75 -13.49 -5.21
N TRP A 127 12.74 -12.75 -4.72
CA TRP A 127 12.75 -11.31 -4.82
C TRP A 127 12.67 -10.86 -6.29
N VAL A 128 11.89 -9.84 -6.54
CA VAL A 128 11.78 -9.20 -7.86
C VAL A 128 12.12 -7.72 -7.69
N GLU A 129 13.11 -7.26 -8.44
CA GLU A 129 13.50 -5.85 -8.43
C GLU A 129 12.33 -4.95 -8.89
N PRO A 130 12.19 -3.73 -8.33
CA PRO A 130 11.06 -2.85 -8.63
C PRO A 130 10.85 -2.60 -10.13
N GLU A 131 11.92 -2.50 -10.91
CA GLU A 131 11.89 -2.28 -12.35
C GLU A 131 11.30 -3.47 -13.12
N LEU A 132 11.43 -4.68 -12.56
CA LEU A 132 10.98 -5.94 -13.16
C LEU A 132 9.56 -6.37 -12.72
N ARG A 133 8.88 -5.55 -11.91
CA ARG A 133 7.52 -5.83 -11.40
C ARG A 133 6.46 -5.47 -12.44
N VAL A 134 6.45 -6.20 -13.51
CA VAL A 134 5.53 -6.05 -14.65
C VAL A 134 4.39 -7.06 -14.61
#